data_ab1ba075d2c1d41a9f6b4cf72977c063
#
_entry.id   ab1ba075d2c1d41a9f6b4cf72977c063
#
_cell.length_a   1.000
_cell.length_b   1.000
_cell.length_c   1.000
_cell.angle_alpha   90.00
_cell.angle_beta   90.00
_cell.angle_gamma   90.00
#
_symmetry.space_group_name_H-M   'P 1'
#
loop_
_entity.id
_entity.type
_entity.pdbx_description
1 polymer ?
#
loop_
_entity_poly.entity_id
_entity_poly.type
_entity_poly.pdbx_seq_one_letter_code
_entity_poly.pdbx_strand_id
1 'polypeptide(L)'
;QALITGDFFEKEAIMIQEEAEKIAQVVTVMAHQGTRYTLEKQVFVQASHAEQSWQVPFTPKDSFAAAAQESARAWQTLWQQANITVTGDLMSQKLLRIHSYHLLASASPFSNQAQALDVSITARGLHGEAYRGHIFWDEIFILPFYIQHYPDTAKQLLLYRYHRLEKAKENAAASQY
;
A
#
# COMPACT_ATOMS: atom_id res chain seq x y z
N GLN A 1 -9.68 -10.38 4.53
CA GLN A 1 -10.30 -10.68 5.83
C GLN A 1 -10.28 -9.43 6.71
N ALA A 2 -11.28 -9.27 7.57
CA ALA A 2 -11.36 -8.17 8.51
C ALA A 2 -11.86 -8.68 9.88
N LEU A 3 -11.27 -8.15 10.94
CA LEU A 3 -11.67 -8.40 12.32
C LEU A 3 -12.08 -7.07 12.95
N ILE A 4 -13.20 -7.06 13.65
CA ILE A 4 -13.62 -5.94 14.50
C ILE A 4 -13.66 -6.43 15.94
N THR A 5 -13.10 -5.66 16.84
CA THR A 5 -13.15 -5.89 18.30
C THR A 5 -13.52 -4.58 19.00
N GLY A 6 -14.07 -4.68 20.19
CA GLY A 6 -14.42 -3.53 21.01
C GLY A 6 -14.62 -3.93 22.47
N ASP A 7 -14.50 -2.97 23.35
CA ASP A 7 -14.65 -3.14 24.79
C ASP A 7 -16.13 -3.12 25.27
N PHE A 8 -17.06 -3.03 24.35
CA PHE A 8 -18.48 -2.78 24.62
C PHE A 8 -19.45 -3.71 23.88
N PHE A 9 -18.94 -4.74 23.18
CA PHE A 9 -19.76 -5.76 22.51
C PHE A 9 -19.01 -7.08 22.38
N GLU A 10 -19.77 -8.16 22.33
CA GLU A 10 -19.27 -9.50 22.06
C GLU A 10 -19.14 -9.73 20.55
N LYS A 11 -18.24 -10.62 20.14
CA LYS A 11 -17.99 -10.92 18.74
C LYS A 11 -19.24 -11.39 17.99
N GLU A 12 -20.13 -12.08 18.68
CA GLU A 12 -21.39 -12.60 18.16
C GLU A 12 -22.43 -11.51 17.85
N ALA A 13 -22.23 -10.29 18.36
CA ALA A 13 -23.08 -9.14 18.06
C ALA A 13 -22.79 -8.51 16.69
N ILE A 14 -21.75 -8.98 15.99
CA ILE A 14 -21.39 -8.48 14.67
C ILE A 14 -22.26 -9.14 13.60
N MET A 15 -23.09 -8.35 12.94
CA MET A 15 -23.84 -8.79 11.76
C MET A 15 -23.05 -8.49 10.49
N ILE A 16 -23.01 -9.47 9.58
CA ILE A 16 -22.45 -9.28 8.25
C ILE A 16 -23.59 -8.98 7.28
N GLN A 17 -23.52 -7.87 6.57
CA GLN A 17 -24.46 -7.50 5.51
C GLN A 17 -23.72 -7.55 4.18
N GLU A 18 -24.22 -8.35 3.25
CA GLU A 18 -23.67 -8.51 1.91
C GLU A 18 -24.65 -7.94 0.88
N GLU A 19 -24.16 -7.06 0.05
CA GLU A 19 -24.82 -6.50 -1.12
C GLU A 19 -23.96 -6.77 -2.37
N ALA A 20 -24.47 -6.54 -3.57
CA ALA A 20 -23.80 -6.90 -4.82
C ALA A 20 -22.34 -6.38 -4.95
N GLU A 21 -22.04 -5.20 -4.40
CA GLU A 21 -20.73 -4.57 -4.48
C GLU A 21 -20.20 -4.11 -3.12
N LYS A 22 -20.80 -4.59 -2.02
CA LYS A 22 -20.49 -4.11 -0.68
C LYS A 22 -20.64 -5.20 0.36
N ILE A 23 -19.65 -5.29 1.25
CA ILE A 23 -19.73 -6.09 2.48
C ILE A 23 -19.57 -5.13 3.66
N ALA A 24 -20.51 -5.18 4.59
CA ALA A 24 -20.49 -4.40 5.81
C ALA A 24 -20.51 -5.27 7.05
N GLN A 25 -19.76 -4.87 8.07
CA GLN A 25 -19.86 -5.41 9.42
C GLN A 25 -20.59 -4.37 10.26
N VAL A 26 -21.71 -4.76 10.84
CA VAL A 26 -22.59 -3.87 11.59
C VAL A 26 -22.68 -4.33 13.04
N VAL A 27 -22.46 -3.41 13.95
CA VAL A 27 -22.63 -3.59 15.39
C VAL A 27 -23.58 -2.51 15.89
N THR A 28 -24.61 -2.92 16.61
CA THR A 28 -25.55 -2.00 17.25
C THR A 28 -25.36 -2.06 18.76
N VAL A 29 -25.12 -0.93 19.38
CA VAL A 29 -24.84 -0.84 20.82
C VAL A 29 -25.64 0.27 21.45
N MET A 30 -25.97 0.13 22.75
CA MET A 30 -26.54 1.18 23.55
C MET A 30 -25.44 2.05 24.14
N ALA A 31 -25.34 3.28 23.65
CA ALA A 31 -24.31 4.21 24.11
C ALA A 31 -24.81 5.00 25.33
N HIS A 32 -23.96 5.15 26.35
CA HIS A 32 -24.24 5.93 27.55
C HIS A 32 -23.45 7.23 27.56
N GLN A 33 -24.07 8.32 27.96
CA GLN A 33 -23.43 9.63 28.04
C GLN A 33 -22.24 9.59 29.01
N GLY A 34 -21.11 10.17 28.57
CA GLY A 34 -19.87 10.25 29.36
C GLY A 34 -19.00 8.98 29.32
N THR A 35 -19.45 7.90 28.67
CA THR A 35 -18.69 6.66 28.53
C THR A 35 -17.86 6.70 27.24
N ARG A 36 -16.57 6.31 27.36
CA ARG A 36 -15.69 6.12 26.20
C ARG A 36 -15.84 4.70 25.70
N TYR A 37 -16.03 4.57 24.40
CA TYR A 37 -16.09 3.29 23.70
C TYR A 37 -14.91 3.19 22.75
N THR A 38 -14.25 2.04 22.72
CA THR A 38 -13.11 1.78 21.83
C THR A 38 -13.49 0.70 20.83
N LEU A 39 -13.32 0.99 19.56
CA LEU A 39 -13.50 0.03 18.47
C LEU A 39 -12.20 -0.09 17.69
N GLU A 40 -11.70 -1.30 17.53
CA GLU A 40 -10.57 -1.60 16.68
C GLU A 40 -11.01 -2.40 15.45
N LYS A 41 -10.57 -1.99 14.27
CA LYS A 41 -10.79 -2.74 13.03
C LYS A 41 -9.44 -3.08 12.41
N GLN A 42 -9.18 -4.37 12.26
CA GLN A 42 -8.01 -4.86 11.55
C GLN A 42 -8.43 -5.43 10.21
N VAL A 43 -7.77 -5.01 9.14
CA VAL A 43 -8.02 -5.47 7.77
C VAL A 43 -6.75 -6.06 7.21
N PHE A 44 -6.85 -7.27 6.71
CA PHE A 44 -5.77 -7.95 6.02
C PHE A 44 -6.06 -7.98 4.51
N VAL A 45 -5.13 -7.41 3.74
CA VAL A 45 -5.17 -7.41 2.28
C VAL A 45 -3.95 -8.15 1.76
N GLN A 46 -4.18 -9.09 0.87
CA GLN A 46 -3.11 -9.87 0.24
C GLN A 46 -3.27 -9.80 -1.28
N ALA A 47 -2.14 -9.67 -1.96
CA ALA A 47 -2.04 -9.81 -3.40
C ALA A 47 -1.14 -11.01 -3.74
N SER A 48 -1.51 -11.78 -4.76
CA SER A 48 -0.71 -12.89 -5.26
C SER A 48 -0.88 -13.02 -6.77
N HIS A 49 0.05 -13.75 -7.42
CA HIS A 49 -0.19 -14.18 -8.80
C HIS A 49 -1.37 -15.15 -8.88
N ALA A 50 -2.12 -15.12 -9.99
CA ALA A 50 -3.35 -15.88 -10.16
C ALA A 50 -3.21 -17.40 -9.97
N GLU A 51 -2.01 -17.94 -10.13
CA GLU A 51 -1.71 -19.38 -9.99
C GLU A 51 -1.37 -19.80 -8.56
N GLN A 52 -1.19 -18.85 -7.65
CA GLN A 52 -0.86 -19.15 -6.26
C GLN A 52 -2.13 -19.21 -5.42
N SER A 53 -2.32 -20.33 -4.72
CA SER A 53 -3.44 -20.47 -3.80
C SER A 53 -3.31 -19.52 -2.61
N TRP A 54 -4.42 -18.90 -2.22
CA TRP A 54 -4.55 -18.01 -1.07
C TRP A 54 -4.48 -18.81 0.23
N GLN A 55 -3.29 -19.01 0.79
CA GLN A 55 -3.10 -19.86 1.97
C GLN A 55 -2.40 -19.16 3.14
N VAL A 56 -2.20 -17.86 3.09
CA VAL A 56 -1.65 -17.18 4.27
C VAL A 56 -2.79 -16.88 5.24
N PRO A 57 -2.81 -17.52 6.42
CA PRO A 57 -3.85 -17.25 7.39
C PRO A 57 -3.73 -15.82 7.91
N PHE A 58 -4.87 -15.17 8.09
CA PHE A 58 -4.91 -13.88 8.77
C PHE A 58 -4.57 -14.07 10.24
N THR A 59 -3.46 -13.48 10.66
CA THR A 59 -3.07 -13.42 12.07
C THR A 59 -3.29 -11.99 12.56
N PRO A 60 -4.33 -11.75 13.35
CA PRO A 60 -4.57 -10.42 13.93
C PRO A 60 -3.37 -9.99 14.77
N LYS A 61 -3.06 -8.70 14.78
CA LYS A 61 -2.15 -8.11 15.76
C LYS A 61 -2.84 -8.03 17.12
N ASP A 62 -2.08 -8.13 18.20
CA ASP A 62 -2.62 -8.14 19.56
C ASP A 62 -3.37 -6.84 19.90
N SER A 63 -2.96 -5.70 19.31
CA SER A 63 -3.60 -4.42 19.53
C SER A 63 -3.24 -3.40 18.44
N PHE A 64 -4.04 -2.35 18.33
CA PHE A 64 -3.72 -1.17 17.53
C PHE A 64 -2.37 -0.56 17.92
N ALA A 65 -2.07 -0.49 19.22
CA ALA A 65 -0.80 0.06 19.71
C ALA A 65 0.40 -0.73 19.21
N ALA A 66 0.33 -2.07 19.21
CA ALA A 66 1.38 -2.92 18.67
C ALA A 66 1.56 -2.72 17.15
N ALA A 67 0.47 -2.68 16.40
CA ALA A 67 0.50 -2.42 14.96
C ALA A 67 1.05 -1.02 14.63
N ALA A 68 0.66 0.00 15.38
CA ALA A 68 1.15 1.37 15.22
C ALA A 68 2.66 1.48 15.51
N GLN A 69 3.15 0.79 16.54
CA GLN A 69 4.57 0.77 16.87
C GLN A 69 5.40 0.07 15.78
N GLU A 70 4.92 -1.06 15.26
CA GLU A 70 5.57 -1.76 14.15
C GLU A 70 5.63 -0.90 12.89
N SER A 71 4.52 -0.26 12.53
CA SER A 71 4.44 0.69 11.42
C SER A 71 5.41 1.86 11.60
N ALA A 72 5.46 2.44 12.80
CA ALA A 72 6.38 3.54 13.10
C ALA A 72 7.85 3.13 12.92
N ARG A 73 8.23 1.93 13.35
CA ARG A 73 9.59 1.40 13.16
C ARG A 73 9.92 1.19 11.69
N ALA A 74 8.98 0.62 10.92
CA ALA A 74 9.15 0.43 9.49
C ALA A 74 9.36 1.77 8.77
N TRP A 75 8.54 2.77 9.05
CA TRP A 75 8.70 4.11 8.51
C TRP A 75 10.00 4.78 8.94
N GLN A 76 10.43 4.59 10.19
CA GLN A 76 11.71 5.10 10.65
C GLN A 76 12.88 4.54 9.84
N THR A 77 12.86 3.24 9.53
CA THR A 77 13.87 2.59 8.69
C THR A 77 13.88 3.19 7.28
N LEU A 78 12.71 3.39 6.66
CA LEU A 78 12.60 4.05 5.36
C LEU A 78 13.16 5.46 5.37
N TRP A 79 12.81 6.25 6.38
CA TRP A 79 13.31 7.63 6.52
C TRP A 79 14.82 7.71 6.77
N GLN A 80 15.41 6.78 7.48
CA GLN A 80 16.87 6.74 7.66
C GLN A 80 17.61 6.60 6.32
N GLN A 81 17.04 5.91 5.36
CA GLN A 81 17.65 5.68 4.06
C GLN A 81 17.38 6.79 3.03
N ALA A 82 16.22 7.43 3.09
CA ALA A 82 15.77 8.38 2.08
C ALA A 82 15.43 9.78 2.62
N ASN A 83 15.86 10.13 3.83
CA ASN A 83 15.56 11.45 4.37
C ASN A 83 16.46 12.53 3.72
N ILE A 84 15.82 13.50 3.10
CA ILE A 84 16.47 14.70 2.57
C ILE A 84 16.09 15.87 3.48
N THR A 85 17.10 16.60 3.96
CA THR A 85 16.90 17.73 4.86
C THR A 85 17.12 19.05 4.12
N VAL A 86 16.13 19.94 4.21
CA VAL A 86 16.19 21.32 3.72
C VAL A 86 16.25 22.25 4.92
N THR A 87 17.31 23.06 5.00
CA THR A 87 17.50 24.03 6.08
C THR A 87 17.02 25.40 5.62
N GLY A 88 16.29 26.12 6.48
CA GLY A 88 15.86 27.51 6.25
C GLY A 88 14.48 27.66 5.61
N ASP A 89 13.90 26.61 5.01
CA ASP A 89 12.55 26.63 4.46
C ASP A 89 11.72 25.44 4.93
N LEU A 90 10.86 25.68 5.91
CA LEU A 90 9.97 24.66 6.48
C LEU A 90 8.95 24.15 5.47
N MET A 91 8.48 25.00 4.54
CA MET A 91 7.48 24.58 3.55
C MET A 91 8.08 23.59 2.55
N SER A 92 9.24 23.89 2.00
CA SER A 92 9.98 23.00 1.11
C SER A 92 10.31 21.67 1.80
N GLN A 93 10.70 21.70 3.09
CA GLN A 93 10.94 20.47 3.85
C GLN A 93 9.67 19.61 3.99
N LYS A 94 8.53 20.22 4.26
CA LYS A 94 7.23 19.51 4.37
C LYS A 94 6.83 18.91 3.02
N LEU A 95 6.91 19.69 1.93
CA LEU A 95 6.59 19.22 0.59
C LEU A 95 7.47 18.03 0.18
N LEU A 96 8.77 18.13 0.41
CA LEU A 96 9.70 17.06 0.10
C LEU A 96 9.36 15.76 0.86
N ARG A 97 9.06 15.87 2.15
CA ARG A 97 8.66 14.70 2.95
C ARG A 97 7.34 14.09 2.49
N ILE A 98 6.35 14.89 2.14
CA ILE A 98 5.06 14.36 1.67
C ILE A 98 5.22 13.66 0.32
N HIS A 99 6.02 14.21 -0.60
CA HIS A 99 6.29 13.56 -1.88
C HIS A 99 7.06 12.24 -1.70
N SER A 100 8.10 12.23 -0.86
CA SER A 100 8.83 10.99 -0.54
C SER A 100 7.92 9.95 0.12
N TYR A 101 7.04 10.38 1.03
CA TYR A 101 6.04 9.50 1.63
C TYR A 101 5.13 8.86 0.56
N HIS A 102 4.63 9.64 -0.40
CA HIS A 102 3.78 9.11 -1.45
C HIS A 102 4.50 8.11 -2.36
N LEU A 103 5.75 8.36 -2.72
CA LEU A 103 6.56 7.41 -3.46
C LEU A 103 6.70 6.10 -2.68
N LEU A 104 7.16 6.17 -1.44
CA LEU A 104 7.38 4.99 -0.58
C LEU A 104 6.09 4.22 -0.27
N ALA A 105 4.94 4.89 -0.19
CA ALA A 105 3.65 4.23 -0.04
C ALA A 105 3.17 3.55 -1.33
N SER A 106 3.52 4.11 -2.51
CA SER A 106 3.14 3.55 -3.83
C SER A 106 4.00 2.35 -4.23
N ALA A 107 5.29 2.33 -3.89
CA ALA A 107 6.18 1.20 -4.13
C ALA A 107 7.09 1.00 -2.91
N SER A 108 6.52 0.40 -1.88
CA SER A 108 7.25 0.13 -0.64
C SER A 108 8.36 -0.90 -0.87
N PRO A 109 9.60 -0.62 -0.42
CA PRO A 109 10.67 -1.62 -0.41
C PRO A 109 10.31 -2.90 0.33
N PHE A 110 9.47 -2.81 1.36
CA PHE A 110 9.02 -3.98 2.13
C PHE A 110 8.02 -4.87 1.37
N SER A 111 7.18 -4.28 0.51
CA SER A 111 6.19 -5.04 -0.25
C SER A 111 6.80 -5.81 -1.40
N ASN A 112 7.78 -5.23 -2.09
CA ASN A 112 8.35 -5.81 -3.31
C ASN A 112 9.36 -6.92 -3.02
N GLN A 113 10.09 -6.84 -1.92
CA GLN A 113 11.10 -7.85 -1.56
C GLN A 113 10.49 -9.20 -1.18
N ALA A 114 9.33 -9.19 -0.51
CA ALA A 114 8.74 -10.40 0.03
C ALA A 114 7.95 -11.24 -0.99
N GLN A 115 7.46 -10.65 -2.08
CA GLN A 115 6.46 -11.28 -2.94
C GLN A 115 6.79 -11.34 -4.43
N ALA A 116 7.89 -10.72 -4.88
CA ALA A 116 8.28 -10.65 -6.29
C ALA A 116 7.09 -10.34 -7.24
N LEU A 117 6.23 -9.42 -6.83
CA LEU A 117 5.05 -9.05 -7.60
C LEU A 117 5.47 -8.42 -8.94
N ASP A 118 4.84 -8.85 -10.02
CA ASP A 118 5.02 -8.28 -11.35
C ASP A 118 4.23 -6.96 -11.48
N VAL A 119 4.71 -5.94 -10.80
CA VAL A 119 4.07 -4.62 -10.69
C VAL A 119 5.08 -3.49 -10.89
N SER A 120 4.59 -2.31 -11.25
CA SER A 120 5.35 -1.07 -11.26
C SER A 120 4.53 0.08 -10.70
N ILE A 121 5.04 1.31 -10.77
CA ILE A 121 4.35 2.50 -10.26
C ILE A 121 3.38 3.02 -11.31
N THR A 122 2.13 3.22 -10.90
CA THR A 122 1.11 3.85 -11.74
C THR A 122 1.34 5.35 -11.88
N ALA A 123 0.85 5.94 -12.97
CA ALA A 123 1.05 7.36 -13.29
C ALA A 123 0.56 8.33 -12.19
N ARG A 124 -0.43 7.95 -11.39
CA ARG A 124 -1.01 8.80 -10.35
C ARG A 124 -0.70 8.40 -8.93
N GLY A 125 -0.11 7.24 -8.71
CA GLY A 125 0.11 6.71 -7.38
C GLY A 125 -1.22 6.39 -6.66
N LEU A 126 -1.30 6.71 -5.35
CA LEU A 126 -2.45 6.36 -4.50
C LEU A 126 -3.49 7.47 -4.35
N HIS A 127 -3.37 8.57 -5.10
CA HIS A 127 -4.23 9.75 -4.98
C HIS A 127 -5.42 9.71 -5.92
N GLY A 128 -6.42 8.97 -5.57
CA GLY A 128 -7.65 8.88 -6.33
C GLY A 128 -7.47 8.14 -7.67
N GLU A 129 -8.59 7.92 -8.35
CA GLU A 129 -8.65 7.17 -9.60
C GLU A 129 -8.27 8.07 -10.80
N ALA A 130 -7.26 7.68 -11.52
CA ALA A 130 -6.96 8.18 -12.86
C ALA A 130 -6.06 7.20 -13.59
N TYR A 131 -6.15 7.22 -14.92
CA TYR A 131 -5.39 6.33 -15.82
C TYR A 131 -5.59 4.83 -15.53
N ARG A 132 -6.58 4.45 -14.74
CA ARG A 132 -6.98 3.07 -14.44
C ARG A 132 -5.83 2.17 -14.01
N GLY A 133 -4.89 2.70 -13.23
CA GLY A 133 -3.70 1.97 -12.79
C GLY A 133 -2.68 1.66 -13.88
N HIS A 134 -2.80 2.25 -15.08
CA HIS A 134 -1.82 2.06 -16.13
C HIS A 134 -0.46 2.65 -15.76
N ILE A 135 0.59 2.00 -16.27
CA ILE A 135 1.98 2.39 -16.07
C ILE A 135 2.46 3.08 -17.34
N PHE A 136 2.75 4.38 -17.24
CA PHE A 136 3.18 5.21 -18.36
C PHE A 136 4.65 5.65 -18.22
N TRP A 137 5.00 6.79 -18.80
CA TRP A 137 6.34 7.34 -18.80
C TRP A 137 6.75 8.03 -17.48
N ASP A 138 5.84 8.20 -16.57
CA ASP A 138 6.06 8.85 -15.25
C ASP A 138 7.17 8.15 -14.45
N GLU A 139 7.37 6.85 -14.67
CA GLU A 139 8.47 6.09 -14.06
C GLU A 139 9.85 6.73 -14.30
N ILE A 140 10.07 7.40 -15.43
CA ILE A 140 11.34 8.03 -15.76
C ILE A 140 11.73 9.08 -14.71
N PHE A 141 10.76 9.80 -14.14
CA PHE A 141 10.98 10.82 -13.12
C PHE A 141 11.08 10.23 -11.72
N ILE A 142 10.49 9.08 -11.51
CA ILE A 142 10.39 8.41 -10.21
C ILE A 142 11.58 7.48 -9.96
N LEU A 143 12.02 6.75 -10.97
CA LEU A 143 13.12 5.79 -10.88
C LEU A 143 14.42 6.36 -10.30
N PRO A 144 14.86 7.60 -10.61
CA PRO A 144 16.06 8.16 -9.99
C PRO A 144 16.04 8.17 -8.46
N PHE A 145 14.88 8.44 -7.85
CA PHE A 145 14.72 8.35 -6.40
C PHE A 145 14.98 6.93 -5.90
N TYR A 146 14.34 5.93 -6.54
CA TYR A 146 14.52 4.53 -6.13
C TYR A 146 15.93 4.00 -6.43
N ILE A 147 16.52 4.37 -7.56
CA ILE A 147 17.90 3.98 -7.90
C ILE A 147 18.87 4.48 -6.83
N GLN A 148 18.68 5.71 -6.36
CA GLN A 148 19.54 6.33 -5.37
C GLN A 148 19.36 5.73 -3.97
N HIS A 149 18.12 5.47 -3.56
CA HIS A 149 17.80 5.12 -2.18
C HIS A 149 17.43 3.64 -1.98
N TYR A 150 16.83 3.01 -2.98
CA TYR A 150 16.29 1.65 -2.91
C TYR A 150 16.53 0.90 -4.23
N PRO A 151 17.77 0.58 -4.58
CA PRO A 151 18.12 0.01 -5.89
C PRO A 151 17.43 -1.32 -6.19
N ASP A 152 17.17 -2.16 -5.19
CA ASP A 152 16.45 -3.41 -5.37
C ASP A 152 14.98 -3.16 -5.75
N THR A 153 14.35 -2.15 -5.18
CA THR A 153 13.00 -1.73 -5.57
C THR A 153 12.99 -1.19 -7.00
N ALA A 154 13.97 -0.35 -7.37
CA ALA A 154 14.12 0.13 -8.75
C ALA A 154 14.24 -1.02 -9.74
N LYS A 155 15.05 -2.03 -9.42
CA LYS A 155 15.18 -3.24 -10.23
C LYS A 155 13.87 -3.98 -10.42
N GLN A 156 13.09 -4.17 -9.34
CA GLN A 156 11.78 -4.83 -9.40
C GLN A 156 10.79 -4.05 -10.28
N LEU A 157 10.76 -2.73 -10.16
CA LEU A 157 9.91 -1.88 -11.00
C LEU A 157 10.28 -1.99 -12.48
N LEU A 158 11.57 -2.06 -12.81
CA LEU A 158 12.06 -2.23 -14.20
C LEU A 158 11.76 -3.62 -14.76
N LEU A 159 11.76 -4.66 -13.94
CA LEU A 159 11.41 -6.02 -14.38
C LEU A 159 10.01 -6.09 -14.98
N TYR A 160 9.07 -5.27 -14.52
CA TYR A 160 7.75 -5.15 -15.13
C TYR A 160 7.82 -4.85 -16.63
N ARG A 161 8.70 -3.90 -17.04
CA ARG A 161 8.93 -3.57 -18.46
C ARG A 161 9.68 -4.67 -19.19
N TYR A 162 10.67 -5.23 -18.54
CA TYR A 162 11.48 -6.30 -19.11
C TYR A 162 10.63 -7.52 -19.47
N HIS A 163 9.76 -7.97 -18.60
CA HIS A 163 8.88 -9.11 -18.85
C HIS A 163 7.88 -8.88 -19.99
N ARG A 164 7.62 -7.61 -20.35
CA ARG A 164 6.69 -7.21 -21.43
C ARG A 164 7.38 -6.79 -22.72
N LEU A 165 8.70 -6.82 -22.74
CA LEU A 165 9.49 -6.28 -23.87
C LEU A 165 9.19 -6.99 -25.17
N GLU A 166 9.15 -8.32 -25.18
CA GLU A 166 8.91 -9.08 -26.43
C GLU A 166 7.50 -8.81 -26.96
N LYS A 167 6.49 -8.78 -26.07
CA LYS A 167 5.13 -8.45 -26.47
C LYS A 167 5.00 -7.00 -26.99
N ALA A 168 5.75 -6.09 -26.44
CA ALA A 168 5.80 -4.71 -26.94
C ALA A 168 6.41 -4.63 -28.33
N LYS A 169 7.49 -5.38 -28.62
CA LYS A 169 8.09 -5.48 -29.95
C LYS A 169 7.12 -6.07 -30.98
N GLU A 170 6.43 -7.16 -30.63
CA GLU A 170 5.39 -7.75 -31.49
C GLU A 170 4.29 -6.75 -31.84
N ASN A 171 3.79 -6.03 -30.84
CA ASN A 171 2.73 -5.04 -31.03
C ASN A 171 3.20 -3.86 -31.90
N ALA A 172 4.43 -3.40 -31.72
CA ALA A 172 5.02 -2.34 -32.53
C ALA A 172 5.16 -2.79 -34.01
N ALA A 173 5.64 -4.00 -34.25
CA ALA A 173 5.76 -4.56 -35.58
C ALA A 173 4.38 -4.72 -36.26
N ALA A 174 3.36 -5.15 -35.52
CA ALA A 174 2.00 -5.30 -36.04
C ALA A 174 1.33 -3.95 -36.34
N SER A 175 1.73 -2.88 -35.65
CA SER A 175 1.19 -1.51 -35.85
C SER A 175 1.90 -0.72 -36.91
N GLN A 176 2.90 -1.26 -37.59
CA GLN A 176 3.70 -0.60 -38.66
C GLN A 176 4.34 0.74 -38.23
N TYR A 177 4.79 0.85 -36.98
CA TYR A 177 5.58 1.98 -36.47
C TYR A 177 7.08 1.62 -36.47
#